data_3fabcf88d406749e8a20887a7a1d9276
#
_entry.id   3fabcf88d406749e8a20887a7a1d9276
#
_cell.length_a   1.000
_cell.length_b   1.000
_cell.length_c   1.000
_cell.angle_alpha   90.00
_cell.angle_beta   90.00
_cell.angle_gamma   90.00
#
_symmetry.space_group_name_H-M   'P 1'
#
loop_
_entity.id
_entity.type
_entity.pdbx_description
1 polymer ?
#
loop_
_entity_poly.entity_id
_entity_poly.type
_entity_poly.pdbx_seq_one_letter_code
_entity_poly.pdbx_strand_id
1 'polypeptide(L)'
;PLRRQRQMCIRDREQAIGVQVRQLRRRVGITVSELAAAANLSGGMLSKIENGQISPSLASLQSLALALNVPITTFFSTFEEKRDCSFVKAGTGVVIERRGSKAGHQYALLGHALGGNVVVEPYLITLSGDAAPYPAFQHEGTEFIYMLTGEVLYRHGDQSYHLTPGDALLFDSAAPHGPEKLLVKPMTYLSIITYAREPA
;
A
#
# COMPACT_ATOMS: atom_id res chain seq x y z
N PRO A 1 9.11 16.06 -13.65
CA PRO A 1 9.70 14.78 -13.22
C PRO A 1 8.66 13.69 -13.00
N LEU A 2 7.56 13.95 -12.29
CA LEU A 2 6.50 12.97 -11.95
C LEU A 2 5.78 12.34 -13.17
N ARG A 3 5.62 13.09 -14.26
CA ARG A 3 4.99 12.59 -15.48
C ARG A 3 5.86 11.55 -16.20
N ARG A 4 7.20 11.72 -16.19
CA ARG A 4 8.15 10.74 -16.75
C ARG A 4 8.24 9.46 -15.90
N GLN A 5 8.19 9.56 -14.59
CA GLN A 5 8.18 8.39 -13.69
C GLN A 5 6.91 7.57 -13.85
N ARG A 6 5.72 8.19 -13.95
CA ARG A 6 4.47 7.47 -14.22
C ARG A 6 4.47 6.77 -15.58
N GLN A 7 5.03 7.37 -16.63
CA GLN A 7 5.14 6.72 -17.95
C GLN A 7 6.12 5.54 -17.95
N MET A 8 7.20 5.59 -17.17
CA MET A 8 8.17 4.51 -17.06
C MET A 8 7.55 3.29 -16.34
N CYS A 9 6.86 3.48 -15.21
CA CYS A 9 6.16 2.39 -14.49
C CYS A 9 5.04 1.72 -15.31
N ILE A 10 4.30 2.48 -16.13
CA ILE A 10 3.23 1.92 -16.99
C ILE A 10 3.84 1.03 -18.09
N ARG A 11 4.89 1.48 -18.76
CA ARG A 11 5.57 0.69 -19.80
C ARG A 11 6.18 -0.60 -19.27
N ASP A 12 6.74 -0.58 -18.06
CA ASP A 12 7.30 -1.77 -17.44
C ASP A 12 6.21 -2.81 -17.12
N ARG A 13 5.02 -2.38 -16.72
CA ARG A 13 3.85 -3.24 -16.51
C ARG A 13 3.35 -3.86 -17.80
N GLU A 14 3.19 -3.06 -18.84
CA GLU A 14 2.77 -3.52 -20.16
C GLU A 14 3.76 -4.54 -20.74
N GLN A 15 5.05 -4.30 -20.58
CA GLN A 15 6.11 -5.20 -21.00
C GLN A 15 6.08 -6.53 -20.23
N ALA A 16 5.92 -6.48 -18.90
CA ALA A 16 5.85 -7.68 -18.05
C ALA A 16 4.65 -8.56 -18.44
N ILE A 17 3.45 -7.97 -18.58
CA ILE A 17 2.26 -8.67 -19.04
C ILE A 17 2.47 -9.27 -20.45
N GLY A 18 3.02 -8.50 -21.37
CA GLY A 18 3.26 -8.93 -22.72
C GLY A 18 4.24 -10.11 -22.82
N VAL A 19 5.31 -10.07 -22.05
CA VAL A 19 6.29 -11.17 -21.93
C VAL A 19 5.60 -12.43 -21.40
N GLN A 20 4.76 -12.30 -20.36
CA GLN A 20 4.06 -13.43 -19.76
C GLN A 20 3.05 -14.06 -20.74
N VAL A 21 2.25 -13.26 -21.43
CA VAL A 21 1.33 -13.75 -22.47
C VAL A 21 2.09 -14.52 -23.55
N ARG A 22 3.21 -13.97 -24.03
CA ARG A 22 4.07 -14.62 -25.05
C ARG A 22 4.66 -15.92 -24.53
N GLN A 23 5.15 -15.97 -23.30
CA GLN A 23 5.73 -17.19 -22.72
C GLN A 23 4.69 -18.29 -22.59
N LEU A 24 3.50 -17.98 -22.08
CA LEU A 24 2.40 -18.93 -21.95
C LEU A 24 1.95 -19.46 -23.32
N ARG A 25 1.77 -18.57 -24.31
CA ARG A 25 1.44 -18.98 -25.68
C ARG A 25 2.47 -19.95 -26.27
N ARG A 26 3.76 -19.61 -26.14
CA ARG A 26 4.84 -20.49 -26.63
C ARG A 26 4.90 -21.82 -25.89
N ARG A 27 4.60 -21.83 -24.60
CA ARG A 27 4.57 -23.05 -23.77
C ARG A 27 3.48 -24.00 -24.23
N VAL A 28 2.33 -23.48 -24.69
CA VAL A 28 1.23 -24.26 -25.27
C VAL A 28 1.51 -24.62 -26.74
N GLY A 29 2.50 -24.02 -27.37
CA GLY A 29 2.93 -24.33 -28.76
C GLY A 29 2.05 -23.70 -29.85
N ILE A 30 1.26 -22.68 -29.54
CA ILE A 30 0.36 -22.04 -30.53
C ILE A 30 0.94 -20.72 -31.09
N THR A 31 0.52 -20.36 -32.30
CA THR A 31 0.91 -19.12 -32.97
C THR A 31 0.17 -17.90 -32.42
N VAL A 32 0.67 -16.69 -32.76
CA VAL A 32 -0.04 -15.43 -32.43
C VAL A 32 -1.44 -15.41 -33.05
N SER A 33 -1.60 -15.90 -34.29
CA SER A 33 -2.89 -15.90 -34.97
C SER A 33 -3.89 -16.85 -34.30
N GLU A 34 -3.45 -18.02 -33.87
CA GLU A 34 -4.30 -19.01 -33.19
C GLU A 34 -4.75 -18.50 -31.81
N LEU A 35 -3.85 -17.94 -30.99
CA LEU A 35 -4.23 -17.36 -29.72
C LEU A 35 -5.15 -16.15 -29.89
N ALA A 36 -4.88 -15.29 -30.87
CA ALA A 36 -5.73 -14.13 -31.16
C ALA A 36 -7.14 -14.57 -31.53
N ALA A 37 -7.29 -15.58 -32.41
CA ALA A 37 -8.59 -16.14 -32.77
C ALA A 37 -9.29 -16.74 -31.55
N ALA A 38 -8.63 -17.54 -30.74
CA ALA A 38 -9.18 -18.16 -29.52
C ALA A 38 -9.62 -17.11 -28.47
N ALA A 39 -8.90 -15.99 -28.36
CA ALA A 39 -9.22 -14.89 -27.45
C ALA A 39 -10.18 -13.83 -28.03
N ASN A 40 -10.64 -14.02 -29.26
CA ASN A 40 -11.45 -13.04 -30.00
C ASN A 40 -10.79 -11.66 -30.10
N LEU A 41 -9.47 -11.66 -30.40
CA LEU A 41 -8.64 -10.48 -30.63
C LEU A 41 -8.11 -10.48 -32.06
N SER A 42 -7.73 -9.30 -32.58
CA SER A 42 -6.97 -9.25 -33.82
C SER A 42 -5.50 -9.68 -33.59
N GLY A 43 -4.87 -10.34 -34.58
CA GLY A 43 -3.46 -10.70 -34.51
C GLY A 43 -2.54 -9.50 -34.26
N GLY A 44 -2.86 -8.34 -34.87
CA GLY A 44 -2.13 -7.10 -34.66
C GLY A 44 -2.26 -6.57 -33.21
N MET A 45 -3.45 -6.70 -32.59
CA MET A 45 -3.65 -6.34 -31.21
C MET A 45 -2.84 -7.25 -30.27
N LEU A 46 -2.92 -8.56 -30.45
CA LEU A 46 -2.16 -9.50 -29.65
C LEU A 46 -0.65 -9.28 -29.80
N SER A 47 -0.16 -9.05 -31.02
CA SER A 47 1.25 -8.71 -31.24
C SER A 47 1.69 -7.45 -30.48
N LYS A 48 0.87 -6.40 -30.45
CA LYS A 48 1.15 -5.19 -29.67
C LYS A 48 1.14 -5.44 -28.17
N ILE A 49 0.22 -6.28 -27.68
CA ILE A 49 0.18 -6.71 -26.26
C ILE A 49 1.47 -7.47 -25.91
N GLU A 50 1.83 -8.49 -26.69
CA GLU A 50 3.04 -9.29 -26.44
C GLU A 50 4.34 -8.49 -26.52
N ASN A 51 4.36 -7.38 -27.22
CA ASN A 51 5.49 -6.46 -27.32
C ASN A 51 5.44 -5.30 -26.29
N GLY A 52 4.45 -5.28 -25.40
CA GLY A 52 4.29 -4.21 -24.40
C GLY A 52 4.04 -2.83 -25.00
N GLN A 53 3.45 -2.78 -26.21
CA GLN A 53 3.18 -1.52 -26.93
C GLN A 53 1.84 -0.90 -26.56
N ILE A 54 0.93 -1.70 -26.02
CA ILE A 54 -0.39 -1.27 -25.54
C ILE A 54 -0.73 -1.95 -24.23
N SER A 55 -1.54 -1.27 -23.42
CA SER A 55 -2.13 -1.81 -22.21
C SER A 55 -3.40 -2.59 -22.56
N PRO A 56 -3.46 -3.92 -22.34
CA PRO A 56 -4.69 -4.67 -22.58
C PRO A 56 -5.77 -4.29 -21.56
N SER A 57 -7.02 -4.27 -22.00
CA SER A 57 -8.15 -4.12 -21.07
C SER A 57 -8.31 -5.37 -20.19
N LEU A 58 -8.98 -5.26 -19.04
CA LEU A 58 -9.32 -6.43 -18.22
C LEU A 58 -10.13 -7.47 -19.01
N ALA A 59 -11.01 -7.04 -19.89
CA ALA A 59 -11.76 -7.95 -20.77
C ALA A 59 -10.82 -8.71 -21.72
N SER A 60 -9.83 -8.03 -22.33
CA SER A 60 -8.83 -8.68 -23.18
C SER A 60 -7.97 -9.66 -22.40
N LEU A 61 -7.56 -9.31 -21.18
CA LEU A 61 -6.82 -10.21 -20.30
C LEU A 61 -7.66 -11.44 -19.91
N GLN A 62 -8.94 -11.25 -19.61
CA GLN A 62 -9.84 -12.36 -19.30
C GLN A 62 -9.99 -13.31 -20.49
N SER A 63 -10.16 -12.78 -21.72
CA SER A 63 -10.23 -13.59 -22.94
C SER A 63 -8.94 -14.39 -23.18
N LEU A 64 -7.79 -13.77 -22.97
CA LEU A 64 -6.48 -14.45 -23.09
C LEU A 64 -6.30 -15.53 -21.99
N ALA A 65 -6.73 -15.24 -20.76
CA ALA A 65 -6.67 -16.21 -19.67
C ALA A 65 -7.51 -17.46 -19.95
N LEU A 66 -8.73 -17.28 -20.43
CA LEU A 66 -9.60 -18.38 -20.87
C LEU A 66 -8.99 -19.17 -22.02
N ALA A 67 -8.47 -18.48 -23.06
CA ALA A 67 -7.87 -19.13 -24.23
C ALA A 67 -6.60 -19.93 -23.89
N LEU A 68 -5.84 -19.50 -22.89
CA LEU A 68 -4.62 -20.15 -22.40
C LEU A 68 -4.89 -21.14 -21.25
N ASN A 69 -6.12 -21.21 -20.76
CA ASN A 69 -6.54 -22.01 -19.60
C ASN A 69 -5.70 -21.75 -18.34
N VAL A 70 -5.50 -20.48 -18.02
CA VAL A 70 -4.78 -20.02 -16.82
C VAL A 70 -5.61 -19.00 -16.03
N PRO A 71 -5.42 -18.86 -14.72
CA PRO A 71 -5.95 -17.72 -13.97
C PRO A 71 -5.45 -16.38 -14.53
N ILE A 72 -6.30 -15.35 -14.58
CA ILE A 72 -5.90 -14.00 -15.04
C ILE A 72 -4.72 -13.44 -14.22
N THR A 73 -4.61 -13.81 -12.95
CA THR A 73 -3.50 -13.42 -12.06
C THR A 73 -2.14 -13.91 -12.54
N THR A 74 -2.09 -14.97 -13.36
CA THR A 74 -0.85 -15.51 -13.92
C THR A 74 -0.11 -14.49 -14.80
N PHE A 75 -0.82 -13.55 -15.42
CA PHE A 75 -0.20 -12.51 -16.24
C PHE A 75 0.56 -11.46 -15.39
N PHE A 76 0.33 -11.43 -14.09
CA PHE A 76 0.96 -10.50 -13.14
C PHE A 76 2.03 -11.16 -12.28
N SER A 77 2.21 -12.49 -12.36
CA SER A 77 3.10 -13.26 -11.47
C SER A 77 4.59 -12.92 -11.60
N THR A 78 5.03 -12.36 -12.73
CA THR A 78 6.41 -11.91 -12.95
C THR A 78 6.61 -10.43 -12.74
N PHE A 79 5.53 -9.72 -12.43
CA PHE A 79 5.60 -8.31 -12.10
C PHE A 79 6.03 -8.15 -10.63
N GLU A 80 7.32 -8.31 -10.38
CA GLU A 80 7.93 -7.76 -9.18
C GLU A 80 8.06 -6.26 -9.38
N GLU A 81 7.35 -5.46 -8.61
CA GLU A 81 7.65 -4.04 -8.47
C GLU A 81 9.06 -3.92 -7.87
N LYS A 82 10.07 -3.97 -8.74
CA LYS A 82 11.47 -3.85 -8.34
C LYS A 82 11.67 -2.48 -7.71
N ARG A 83 11.85 -2.46 -6.37
CA ARG A 83 12.12 -1.28 -5.56
C ARG A 83 10.98 -0.27 -5.56
N ASP A 84 9.87 -0.67 -4.96
CA ASP A 84 8.76 0.24 -4.68
C ASP A 84 9.23 1.37 -3.73
N CYS A 85 8.78 2.58 -4.01
CA CYS A 85 9.10 3.77 -3.24
C CYS A 85 7.86 4.66 -3.16
N SER A 86 7.46 5.00 -1.95
CA SER A 86 6.41 5.98 -1.72
C SER A 86 7.02 7.32 -1.33
N PHE A 87 6.73 8.37 -2.11
CA PHE A 87 7.10 9.75 -1.78
C PHE A 87 5.86 10.59 -1.54
N VAL A 88 5.74 11.13 -0.34
CA VAL A 88 4.68 12.07 0.05
C VAL A 88 5.32 13.41 0.36
N LYS A 89 4.94 14.43 -0.40
CA LYS A 89 5.40 15.80 -0.16
C LYS A 89 4.81 16.32 1.16
N ALA A 90 5.57 17.15 1.87
CA ALA A 90 5.11 17.74 3.13
C ALA A 90 3.71 18.38 2.99
N GLY A 91 2.81 18.05 3.90
CA GLY A 91 1.44 18.54 3.92
C GLY A 91 0.49 17.90 2.89
N THR A 92 0.92 16.91 2.10
CA THR A 92 0.08 16.24 1.09
C THR A 92 -0.25 14.79 1.44
N GLY A 93 0.00 14.35 2.67
CA GLY A 93 -0.40 13.03 3.15
C GLY A 93 -1.91 12.84 3.07
N VAL A 94 -2.33 11.63 2.72
CA VAL A 94 -3.76 11.29 2.66
C VAL A 94 -4.31 11.28 4.08
N VAL A 95 -5.29 12.14 4.35
CA VAL A 95 -5.98 12.17 5.64
C VAL A 95 -6.94 10.98 5.69
N ILE A 96 -6.79 10.16 6.71
CA ILE A 96 -7.59 8.95 6.93
C ILE A 96 -8.44 9.15 8.19
N GLU A 97 -9.73 8.88 8.06
CA GLU A 97 -10.62 8.73 9.20
C GLU A 97 -10.52 7.28 9.70
N ARG A 98 -9.89 7.08 10.85
CA ARG A 98 -9.86 5.76 11.51
C ARG A 98 -11.12 5.53 12.32
N ARG A 99 -11.58 4.28 12.42
CA ARG A 99 -12.63 3.90 13.38
C ARG A 99 -12.20 4.28 14.79
N GLY A 100 -13.00 5.10 15.45
CA GLY A 100 -12.68 5.67 16.76
C GLY A 100 -12.01 7.03 16.73
N SER A 101 -11.72 7.62 15.56
CA SER A 101 -11.29 9.03 15.48
C SER A 101 -12.36 9.93 16.09
N LYS A 102 -11.95 10.73 17.06
CA LYS A 102 -12.79 11.78 17.66
C LYS A 102 -12.49 13.11 17.00
N ALA A 103 -13.36 14.08 17.22
CA ALA A 103 -13.11 15.45 16.82
C ALA A 103 -11.72 15.90 17.29
N GLY A 104 -10.98 16.60 16.42
CA GLY A 104 -9.63 17.07 16.72
C GLY A 104 -8.50 16.06 16.49
N HIS A 105 -8.79 14.84 16.01
CA HIS A 105 -7.77 13.84 15.63
C HIS A 105 -7.61 13.82 14.12
N GLN A 106 -6.39 14.03 13.63
CA GLN A 106 -6.04 13.96 12.22
C GLN A 106 -4.93 12.92 12.00
N TYR A 107 -5.16 11.98 11.11
CA TYR A 107 -4.22 10.93 10.72
C TYR A 107 -3.83 11.15 9.26
N ALA A 108 -2.61 11.59 9.01
CA ALA A 108 -2.08 11.75 7.65
C ALA A 108 -1.16 10.58 7.31
N LEU A 109 -1.57 9.73 6.36
CA LEU A 109 -0.73 8.64 5.87
C LEU A 109 0.45 9.20 5.06
N LEU A 110 1.67 8.84 5.45
CA LEU A 110 2.92 9.34 4.86
C LEU A 110 3.51 8.42 3.79
N GLY A 111 2.86 7.32 3.49
CA GLY A 111 3.28 6.39 2.46
C GLY A 111 2.21 5.33 2.22
N HIS A 112 2.27 4.66 1.07
CA HIS A 112 1.46 3.47 0.83
C HIS A 112 2.24 2.20 1.18
N ALA A 113 1.54 1.11 1.40
CA ALA A 113 2.17 -0.18 1.64
C ALA A 113 3.04 -0.60 0.44
N LEU A 114 4.30 -0.89 0.70
CA LEU A 114 5.23 -1.43 -0.28
C LEU A 114 4.97 -2.93 -0.50
N GLY A 115 5.55 -3.49 -1.55
CA GLY A 115 5.53 -4.93 -1.80
C GLY A 115 6.23 -5.74 -0.69
N GLY A 116 5.96 -7.05 -0.62
CA GLY A 116 6.58 -7.96 0.36
C GLY A 116 5.61 -8.49 1.41
N ASN A 117 6.15 -9.25 2.39
CA ASN A 117 5.38 -9.97 3.39
C ASN A 117 5.04 -9.12 4.63
N VAL A 118 5.53 -7.89 4.69
CA VAL A 118 5.33 -6.96 5.81
C VAL A 118 4.64 -5.71 5.29
N VAL A 119 3.62 -5.26 6.00
CA VAL A 119 2.98 -3.97 5.78
C VAL A 119 3.57 -2.97 6.76
N VAL A 120 3.90 -1.79 6.27
CA VAL A 120 4.37 -0.65 7.07
C VAL A 120 3.49 0.54 6.79
N GLU A 121 2.83 1.07 7.80
CA GLU A 121 1.94 2.21 7.71
C GLU A 121 2.48 3.39 8.53
N PRO A 122 3.17 4.34 7.91
CA PRO A 122 3.65 5.54 8.59
C PRO A 122 2.57 6.62 8.62
N TYR A 123 2.19 7.07 9.81
CA TYR A 123 1.24 8.14 10.03
C TYR A 123 1.87 9.33 10.72
N LEU A 124 1.53 10.53 10.27
CA LEU A 124 1.66 11.74 11.09
C LEU A 124 0.32 11.98 11.78
N ILE A 125 0.31 11.88 13.09
CA ILE A 125 -0.89 12.04 13.89
C ILE A 125 -0.84 13.41 14.57
N THR A 126 -1.87 14.22 14.36
CA THR A 126 -2.02 15.53 14.98
C THR A 126 -3.30 15.56 15.81
N LEU A 127 -3.16 15.95 17.07
CA LEU A 127 -4.25 16.16 18.01
C LEU A 127 -4.36 17.66 18.30
N SER A 128 -5.46 18.25 17.84
CA SER A 128 -5.71 19.69 17.99
C SER A 128 -6.02 20.09 19.45
N GLY A 129 -6.16 21.40 19.70
CA GLY A 129 -6.44 21.92 21.02
C GLY A 129 -7.73 21.41 21.66
N ASP A 130 -8.72 21.07 20.85
CA ASP A 130 -10.03 20.53 21.24
C ASP A 130 -10.08 18.98 21.25
N ALA A 131 -9.00 18.31 20.86
CA ALA A 131 -8.95 16.85 20.84
C ALA A 131 -9.20 16.24 22.23
N ALA A 132 -9.96 15.15 22.24
CA ALA A 132 -10.21 14.35 23.45
C ALA A 132 -9.30 13.09 23.46
N PRO A 133 -8.91 12.60 24.65
CA PRO A 133 -8.14 11.36 24.75
C PRO A 133 -8.90 10.16 24.17
N TYR A 134 -8.14 9.18 23.64
CA TYR A 134 -8.70 7.92 23.17
C TYR A 134 -7.72 6.77 23.47
N PRO A 135 -7.86 6.11 24.63
CA PRO A 135 -6.87 5.16 25.15
C PRO A 135 -7.07 3.72 24.72
N ALA A 136 -7.92 3.42 23.74
CA ALA A 136 -8.39 2.06 23.48
C ALA A 136 -8.18 1.58 22.06
N PHE A 137 -7.05 1.92 21.42
CA PHE A 137 -6.64 1.24 20.19
C PHE A 137 -6.13 -0.17 20.51
N GLN A 138 -6.42 -1.10 19.63
CA GLN A 138 -5.91 -2.46 19.68
C GLN A 138 -5.90 -3.03 18.27
N HIS A 139 -4.77 -3.54 17.81
CA HIS A 139 -4.60 -4.17 16.51
C HIS A 139 -3.38 -5.10 16.51
N GLU A 140 -3.26 -5.95 15.52
CA GLU A 140 -2.11 -6.82 15.38
C GLU A 140 -0.84 -6.04 14.99
N GLY A 141 0.32 -6.62 15.31
CA GLY A 141 1.62 -6.14 14.92
C GLY A 141 2.32 -5.31 15.98
N THR A 142 3.21 -4.47 15.51
CA THR A 142 4.06 -3.60 16.36
C THR A 142 3.85 -2.16 15.95
N GLU A 143 3.75 -1.26 16.91
CA GLU A 143 3.70 0.17 16.66
C GLU A 143 4.90 0.87 17.30
N PHE A 144 5.50 1.77 16.53
CA PHE A 144 6.51 2.71 16.99
C PHE A 144 5.94 4.12 16.95
N ILE A 145 6.06 4.85 18.06
CA ILE A 145 5.70 6.27 18.10
C ILE A 145 6.93 7.11 18.46
N TYR A 146 6.98 8.32 17.88
CA TYR A 146 8.00 9.31 18.17
C TYR A 146 7.37 10.68 18.31
N MET A 147 7.52 11.30 19.47
CA MET A 147 6.92 12.58 19.79
C MET A 147 7.64 13.73 19.07
N LEU A 148 6.87 14.57 18.38
CA LEU A 148 7.38 15.76 17.69
C LEU A 148 7.06 17.04 18.44
N THR A 149 5.81 17.19 18.91
CA THR A 149 5.35 18.37 19.66
C THR A 149 4.30 17.97 20.68
N GLY A 150 4.12 18.79 21.72
CA GLY A 150 3.14 18.56 22.78
C GLY A 150 3.62 17.51 23.79
N GLU A 151 2.74 17.16 24.73
CA GLU A 151 3.04 16.16 25.77
C GLU A 151 1.80 15.28 26.01
N VAL A 152 2.03 14.01 26.29
CA VAL A 152 0.98 13.01 26.48
C VAL A 152 1.34 12.02 27.59
N LEU A 153 0.35 11.61 28.34
CA LEU A 153 0.40 10.36 29.08
C LEU A 153 -0.16 9.28 28.17
N TYR A 154 0.71 8.41 27.64
CA TYR A 154 0.37 7.36 26.69
C TYR A 154 0.30 6.03 27.43
N ARG A 155 -0.83 5.35 27.28
CA ARG A 155 -1.08 4.05 27.90
C ARG A 155 -0.73 2.91 26.94
N HIS A 156 -0.11 1.86 27.49
CA HIS A 156 0.06 0.56 26.84
C HIS A 156 -0.18 -0.55 27.88
N GLY A 157 -1.21 -1.35 27.66
CA GLY A 157 -1.68 -2.31 28.66
C GLY A 157 -2.04 -1.62 29.99
N ASP A 158 -1.39 -2.02 31.06
CA ASP A 158 -1.56 -1.48 32.41
C ASP A 158 -0.53 -0.39 32.79
N GLN A 159 0.37 -0.04 31.87
CA GLN A 159 1.42 0.94 32.10
C GLN A 159 1.11 2.25 31.35
N SER A 160 1.46 3.38 31.98
CA SER A 160 1.35 4.70 31.38
C SER A 160 2.71 5.38 31.32
N TYR A 161 3.04 5.95 30.17
CA TYR A 161 4.32 6.60 29.88
C TYR A 161 4.09 8.09 29.61
N HIS A 162 4.79 8.96 30.34
CA HIS A 162 4.81 10.39 30.03
C HIS A 162 5.80 10.62 28.89
N LEU A 163 5.28 11.04 27.75
CA LEU A 163 6.08 11.30 26.55
C LEU A 163 6.12 12.79 26.25
N THR A 164 7.33 13.28 26.01
CA THR A 164 7.66 14.65 25.60
C THR A 164 8.34 14.65 24.23
N PRO A 165 8.49 15.79 23.54
CA PRO A 165 9.16 15.85 22.26
C PRO A 165 10.57 15.22 22.28
N GLY A 166 10.82 14.29 21.35
CA GLY A 166 12.05 13.49 21.27
C GLY A 166 11.94 12.11 21.92
N ASP A 167 10.92 11.86 22.74
CA ASP A 167 10.68 10.53 23.30
C ASP A 167 10.11 9.57 22.27
N ALA A 168 10.43 8.29 22.42
CA ALA A 168 9.94 7.22 21.58
C ALA A 168 9.38 6.05 22.42
N LEU A 169 8.39 5.36 21.87
CA LEU A 169 7.84 4.14 22.44
C LEU A 169 7.66 3.10 21.33
N LEU A 170 8.18 1.91 21.51
CA LEU A 170 8.00 0.75 20.64
C LEU A 170 7.26 -0.33 21.43
N PHE A 171 6.16 -0.84 20.91
CA PHE A 171 5.31 -1.77 21.64
C PHE A 171 4.55 -2.74 20.75
N ASP A 172 4.10 -3.84 21.33
CA ASP A 172 3.15 -4.78 20.76
C ASP A 172 1.75 -4.16 20.79
N SER A 173 1.18 -3.95 19.61
CA SER A 173 -0.12 -3.30 19.43
C SER A 173 -1.32 -4.21 19.76
N ALA A 174 -1.08 -5.49 20.06
CA ALA A 174 -2.13 -6.41 20.49
C ALA A 174 -2.66 -6.09 21.91
N ALA A 175 -1.88 -5.38 22.73
CA ALA A 175 -2.37 -4.81 23.98
C ALA A 175 -3.13 -3.50 23.77
N PRO A 176 -4.17 -3.18 24.56
CA PRO A 176 -4.85 -1.88 24.49
C PRO A 176 -3.88 -0.74 24.71
N HIS A 177 -3.89 0.25 23.82
CA HIS A 177 -2.95 1.38 23.87
C HIS A 177 -3.57 2.68 23.34
N GLY A 178 -2.94 3.80 23.65
CA GLY A 178 -3.35 5.11 23.13
C GLY A 178 -3.12 6.28 24.08
N PRO A 179 -3.41 7.52 23.64
CA PRO A 179 -3.29 8.72 24.47
C PRO A 179 -4.35 8.70 25.59
N GLU A 180 -3.90 8.51 26.83
CA GLU A 180 -4.74 8.50 28.04
C GLU A 180 -5.05 9.91 28.50
N LYS A 181 -4.05 10.81 28.52
CA LYS A 181 -4.21 12.23 28.85
C LYS A 181 -3.38 13.08 27.93
N LEU A 182 -3.98 14.10 27.33
CA LEU A 182 -3.29 15.10 26.53
C LEU A 182 -2.85 16.24 27.44
N LEU A 183 -1.56 16.28 27.77
CA LEU A 183 -1.00 17.21 28.78
C LEU A 183 -0.72 18.57 28.16
N VAL A 184 -0.07 18.60 26.97
CA VAL A 184 0.19 19.83 26.22
C VAL A 184 -0.34 19.66 24.79
N LYS A 185 -1.18 20.57 24.35
CA LYS A 185 -1.84 20.61 23.02
C LYS A 185 -1.58 21.92 22.29
N PRO A 186 -1.55 21.93 20.93
CA PRO A 186 -1.67 20.79 20.05
C PRO A 186 -0.45 19.85 20.18
N MET A 187 -0.67 18.56 19.96
CA MET A 187 0.42 17.60 19.92
C MET A 187 0.50 16.89 18.57
N THR A 188 1.71 16.53 18.17
CA THR A 188 1.99 15.81 16.92
C THR A 188 3.02 14.74 17.17
N TYR A 189 2.80 13.56 16.65
CA TYR A 189 3.73 12.46 16.72
C TYR A 189 3.71 11.62 15.45
N LEU A 190 4.84 10.97 15.16
CA LEU A 190 4.95 9.96 14.13
C LEU A 190 4.49 8.61 14.74
N SER A 191 3.60 7.91 14.06
CA SER A 191 3.22 6.52 14.36
C SER A 191 3.56 5.66 13.17
N ILE A 192 4.30 4.57 13.40
CA ILE A 192 4.63 3.58 12.37
C ILE A 192 4.08 2.24 12.83
N ILE A 193 3.06 1.75 12.13
CA ILE A 193 2.43 0.47 12.39
C ILE A 193 3.02 -0.55 11.42
N THR A 194 3.42 -1.72 11.96
CA THR A 194 4.02 -2.79 11.18
C THR A 194 3.35 -4.12 11.53
N TYR A 195 2.88 -4.84 10.51
CA TYR A 195 2.25 -6.15 10.68
C TYR A 195 2.51 -7.07 9.47
N ALA A 196 2.33 -8.38 9.67
CA ALA A 196 2.44 -9.34 8.57
C ALA A 196 1.30 -9.12 7.56
N ARG A 197 1.62 -9.24 6.28
CA ARG A 197 0.60 -9.23 5.23
C ARG A 197 -0.15 -10.55 5.25
N GLU A 198 -1.47 -10.51 5.32
CA GLU A 198 -2.26 -11.71 5.16
C GLU A 198 -2.03 -12.33 3.77
N PRO A 199 -1.84 -13.65 3.67
CA PRO A 199 -1.81 -14.32 2.38
C PRO A 199 -3.16 -14.16 1.68
N ALA A 200 -3.13 -13.79 0.40
CA ALA A 200 -4.31 -13.63 -0.45
C ALA A 200 -4.99 -14.97 -0.75
#